data_7bbd2908f4cc945fa7b85aef00ea2bc7
#
_entry.id   7bbd2908f4cc945fa7b85aef00ea2bc7
#
_cell.length_a   1.000
_cell.length_b   1.000
_cell.length_c   1.000
_cell.angle_alpha   90.00
_cell.angle_beta   90.00
_cell.angle_gamma   90.00
#
_symmetry.space_group_name_H-M   'P 1'
#
loop_
_entity.id
_entity.type
_entity.pdbx_description
1 polymer ?
#
loop_
_entity_poly.entity_id
_entity_poly.type
_entity_poly.pdbx_seq_one_letter_code
_entity_poly.pdbx_strand_id
1 'polypeptide(L)'
;MGEDIEWRSFALVGIFCIVQTFFDLAPEGPWDSRSFTRGVIGLIGIGCLYISWFRFTFERKGLIPTIRIWKKPEKNWLYVLIFGIICYAFVFSINQLEMDEYFPKTTGMIVLLIGSLSILNAIYVWLVVIGPLSEKQVLEQE
;
A
#
# COMPACT_ATOMS: atom_id res chain seq x y z
N MET A 1 22.83 19.20 -8.36
CA MET A 1 22.12 19.22 -7.05
C MET A 1 20.99 18.22 -7.11
N GLY A 2 21.14 17.10 -6.40
CA GLY A 2 20.03 16.20 -6.23
C GLY A 2 18.95 16.93 -5.43
N GLU A 3 17.76 17.13 -6.00
CA GLU A 3 16.60 17.48 -5.23
C GLU A 3 16.42 16.35 -4.22
N ASP A 4 16.68 16.64 -2.95
CA ASP A 4 16.43 15.71 -1.86
C ASP A 4 14.96 15.33 -1.94
N ILE A 5 14.70 14.09 -2.33
CA ILE A 5 13.34 13.60 -2.45
C ILE A 5 12.83 13.48 -1.01
N GLU A 6 12.06 14.46 -0.58
CA GLU A 6 11.53 14.56 0.77
C GLU A 6 10.48 13.45 1.03
N TRP A 7 10.96 12.22 1.22
CA TRP A 7 10.10 11.12 1.63
C TRP A 7 9.80 11.14 3.12
N ARG A 8 10.72 11.72 3.92
CA ARG A 8 10.62 11.77 5.39
C ARG A 8 9.44 12.60 5.87
N SER A 9 9.20 13.76 5.25
CA SER A 9 8.06 14.60 5.58
C SER A 9 6.74 13.88 5.35
N PHE A 10 6.59 13.18 4.24
CA PHE A 10 5.40 12.37 3.95
C PHE A 10 5.25 11.19 4.91
N ALA A 11 6.35 10.55 5.33
CA ALA A 11 6.32 9.49 6.33
C ALA A 11 5.81 10.01 7.67
N LEU A 12 6.34 11.13 8.15
CA LEU A 12 5.94 11.73 9.42
C LEU A 12 4.46 12.13 9.43
N VAL A 13 4.01 12.82 8.39
CA VAL A 13 2.59 13.21 8.24
C VAL A 13 1.69 11.96 8.18
N GLY A 14 2.09 10.95 7.41
CA GLY A 14 1.34 9.71 7.29
C GLY A 14 1.22 8.96 8.61
N ILE A 15 2.31 8.83 9.36
CA ILE A 15 2.32 8.20 10.69
C ILE A 15 1.43 8.98 11.65
N PHE A 16 1.56 10.30 11.69
CA PHE A 16 0.74 11.16 12.57
C PHE A 16 -0.76 11.01 12.26
N CYS A 17 -1.13 11.03 10.98
CA CYS A 17 -2.53 10.84 10.56
C CYS A 17 -3.07 9.45 10.93
N ILE A 18 -2.24 8.41 10.89
CA ILE A 18 -2.68 7.06 11.28
C ILE A 18 -2.76 6.94 12.80
N VAL A 19 -1.77 7.42 13.53
CA VAL A 19 -1.76 7.36 14.99
C VAL A 19 -2.99 8.04 15.59
N GLN A 20 -3.39 9.20 15.05
CA GLN A 20 -4.59 9.88 15.53
C GLN A 20 -5.89 9.08 15.32
N THR A 21 -5.90 8.07 14.42
CA THR A 21 -7.09 7.19 14.27
C THR A 21 -7.32 6.28 15.47
N PHE A 22 -6.28 6.01 16.25
CA PHE A 22 -6.38 5.22 17.49
C PHE A 22 -6.77 6.07 18.71
N PHE A 23 -6.56 7.38 18.64
CA PHE A 23 -6.95 8.33 19.67
C PHE A 23 -8.14 9.14 19.18
N ASP A 24 -9.16 9.37 19.99
CA ASP A 24 -10.36 10.15 19.64
C ASP A 24 -10.07 11.67 19.55
N LEU A 25 -9.00 12.04 18.85
CA LEU A 25 -8.55 13.40 18.65
C LEU A 25 -9.17 14.09 17.42
N ALA A 26 -9.94 13.37 16.61
CA ALA A 26 -10.55 13.93 15.42
C ALA A 26 -11.67 14.92 15.79
N PRO A 27 -11.66 16.13 15.22
CA PRO A 27 -12.75 17.09 15.39
C PRO A 27 -14.04 16.58 14.74
N GLU A 28 -15.18 17.03 15.25
CA GLU A 28 -16.46 16.84 14.56
C GLU A 28 -16.39 17.58 13.23
N GLY A 29 -16.37 16.82 12.14
CA GLY A 29 -16.29 17.42 10.80
C GLY A 29 -17.66 17.93 10.33
N PRO A 30 -17.72 18.49 9.11
CA PRO A 30 -18.94 19.05 8.55
C PRO A 30 -20.08 18.06 8.38
N TRP A 31 -19.84 16.77 8.60
CA TRP A 31 -20.84 15.68 8.52
C TRP A 31 -21.36 15.21 9.89
N ASP A 32 -21.12 15.93 10.97
CA ASP A 32 -21.49 15.56 12.35
C ASP A 32 -21.09 14.12 12.76
N SER A 33 -20.09 13.58 12.13
CA SER A 33 -19.62 12.21 12.38
C SER A 33 -18.10 12.18 12.60
N ARG A 34 -17.71 12.07 13.86
CA ARG A 34 -16.28 11.89 14.24
C ARG A 34 -15.68 10.65 13.58
N SER A 35 -16.46 9.59 13.47
CA SER A 35 -16.01 8.33 12.87
C SER A 35 -15.65 8.51 11.40
N PHE A 36 -16.44 9.27 10.65
CA PHE A 36 -16.17 9.54 9.25
C PHE A 36 -14.92 10.42 9.07
N THR A 37 -14.80 11.51 9.82
CA THR A 37 -13.62 12.39 9.79
C THR A 37 -12.34 11.62 10.12
N ARG A 38 -12.39 10.78 11.14
CA ARG A 38 -11.30 9.88 11.53
C ARG A 38 -10.88 8.94 10.39
N GLY A 39 -11.84 8.34 9.70
CA GLY A 39 -11.59 7.48 8.54
C GLY A 39 -10.94 8.24 7.39
N VAL A 40 -11.40 9.44 7.07
CA VAL A 40 -10.84 10.29 6.00
C VAL A 40 -9.39 10.67 6.32
N ILE A 41 -9.11 11.09 7.53
CA ILE A 41 -7.73 11.44 7.96
C ILE A 41 -6.83 10.19 7.91
N GLY A 42 -7.33 9.03 8.32
CA GLY A 42 -6.62 7.76 8.21
C GLY A 42 -6.28 7.40 6.76
N LEU A 43 -7.22 7.58 5.83
CA LEU A 43 -6.98 7.36 4.39
C LEU A 43 -5.92 8.31 3.82
N ILE A 44 -5.97 9.58 4.19
CA ILE A 44 -4.93 10.56 3.82
C ILE A 44 -3.56 10.11 4.37
N GLY A 45 -3.52 9.60 5.61
CA GLY A 45 -2.33 9.04 6.22
C GLY A 45 -1.75 7.86 5.43
N ILE A 46 -2.59 6.93 5.00
CA ILE A 46 -2.18 5.79 4.15
C ILE A 46 -1.64 6.31 2.81
N GLY A 47 -2.29 7.27 2.19
CA GLY A 47 -1.83 7.90 0.94
C GLY A 47 -0.45 8.55 1.10
N CYS A 48 -0.22 9.27 2.19
CA CYS A 48 1.08 9.88 2.50
C CYS A 48 2.16 8.82 2.72
N LEU A 49 1.85 7.73 3.43
CA LEU A 49 2.80 6.61 3.61
C LEU A 49 3.11 5.92 2.29
N TYR A 50 2.11 5.74 1.42
CA TYR A 50 2.33 5.19 0.09
C TYR A 50 3.27 6.06 -0.74
N ILE A 51 3.06 7.38 -0.77
CA ILE A 51 3.94 8.33 -1.48
C ILE A 51 5.35 8.30 -0.90
N SER A 52 5.47 8.24 0.43
CA SER A 52 6.76 8.14 1.12
C SER A 52 7.49 6.85 0.73
N TRP A 53 6.79 5.71 0.79
CA TRP A 53 7.33 4.42 0.38
C TRP A 53 7.75 4.42 -1.09
N PHE A 54 6.92 4.97 -1.97
CA PHE A 54 7.21 5.06 -3.40
C PHE A 54 8.49 5.87 -3.65
N ARG A 55 8.59 7.05 -3.04
CA ARG A 55 9.76 7.92 -3.19
C ARG A 55 11.03 7.29 -2.61
N PHE A 56 10.91 6.60 -1.48
CA PHE A 56 12.02 5.88 -0.87
C PHE A 56 12.50 4.71 -1.74
N THR A 57 11.57 3.94 -2.31
CA THR A 57 11.91 2.73 -3.07
C THR A 57 12.42 3.03 -4.47
N PHE A 58 11.82 3.99 -5.16
CA PHE A 58 12.11 4.28 -6.56
C PHE A 58 12.97 5.54 -6.78
N GLU A 59 13.25 6.30 -5.71
CA GLU A 59 14.02 7.55 -5.78
C GLU A 59 13.51 8.53 -6.86
N ARG A 60 12.19 8.54 -7.11
CA ARG A 60 11.54 9.37 -8.13
C ARG A 60 10.26 10.01 -7.61
N LYS A 61 9.96 11.20 -8.13
CA LYS A 61 8.68 11.87 -7.93
C LYS A 61 7.63 11.20 -8.84
N GLY A 62 6.79 10.36 -8.29
CA GLY A 62 5.73 9.68 -9.03
C GLY A 62 4.74 9.00 -8.08
N LEU A 63 3.67 8.44 -8.65
CA LEU A 63 2.60 7.78 -7.92
C LEU A 63 2.34 6.35 -8.42
N ILE A 64 2.76 6.05 -9.65
CA ILE A 64 2.45 4.77 -10.29
C ILE A 64 3.73 3.96 -10.46
N PRO A 65 3.84 2.79 -9.81
CA PRO A 65 4.97 1.88 -9.98
C PRO A 65 4.83 1.15 -11.32
N THR A 66 5.38 1.71 -12.38
CA THR A 66 5.47 1.02 -13.68
C THR A 66 6.60 -0.01 -13.64
N ILE A 67 6.43 -1.12 -14.37
CA ILE A 67 7.42 -2.22 -14.43
C ILE A 67 8.80 -1.71 -14.87
N ARG A 68 8.85 -0.67 -15.70
CA ARG A 68 10.09 -0.03 -16.17
C ARG A 68 10.93 0.61 -15.06
N ILE A 69 10.32 0.91 -13.91
CA ILE A 69 10.98 1.54 -12.76
C ILE A 69 11.61 0.49 -11.83
N TRP A 70 11.16 -0.74 -11.89
CA TRP A 70 11.64 -1.81 -11.06
C TRP A 70 13.06 -2.23 -11.45
N LYS A 71 14.00 -2.09 -10.52
CA LYS A 71 15.41 -2.42 -10.77
C LYS A 71 15.64 -3.91 -11.09
N LYS A 72 14.81 -4.81 -10.55
CA LYS A 72 14.83 -6.27 -10.79
C LYS A 72 13.42 -6.84 -10.71
N PRO A 73 12.58 -6.68 -11.74
CA PRO A 73 11.19 -7.14 -11.70
C PRO A 73 11.10 -8.67 -11.52
N GLU A 74 12.08 -9.42 -12.02
CA GLU A 74 12.12 -10.89 -11.94
C GLU A 74 12.12 -11.45 -10.52
N LYS A 75 12.59 -10.68 -9.53
CA LYS A 75 12.60 -11.09 -8.12
C LYS A 75 11.62 -10.30 -7.25
N ASN A 76 11.36 -9.06 -7.62
CA ASN A 76 10.56 -8.15 -6.79
C ASN A 76 9.07 -8.51 -6.76
N TRP A 77 8.55 -9.18 -7.79
CA TRP A 77 7.17 -9.66 -7.80
C TRP A 77 6.87 -10.61 -6.64
N LEU A 78 7.87 -11.42 -6.25
CA LEU A 78 7.73 -12.35 -5.13
C LEU A 78 7.56 -11.62 -3.79
N TYR A 79 8.33 -10.54 -3.58
CA TYR A 79 8.20 -9.72 -2.36
C TYR A 79 6.82 -9.06 -2.26
N VAL A 80 6.29 -8.56 -3.38
CA VAL A 80 4.96 -7.98 -3.42
C VAL A 80 3.88 -9.04 -3.17
N LEU A 81 4.06 -10.25 -3.70
CA LEU A 81 3.17 -11.38 -3.43
C LEU A 81 3.17 -11.75 -1.94
N ILE A 82 4.36 -11.91 -1.35
CA ILE A 82 4.51 -12.23 0.08
C ILE A 82 3.86 -11.15 0.93
N PHE A 83 4.06 -9.88 0.61
CA PHE A 83 3.41 -8.77 1.30
C PHE A 83 1.88 -8.87 1.25
N GLY A 84 1.30 -9.19 0.08
CA GLY A 84 -0.13 -9.41 -0.06
C GLY A 84 -0.64 -10.57 0.82
N ILE A 85 0.09 -11.67 0.86
CA ILE A 85 -0.24 -12.83 1.71
C ILE A 85 -0.15 -12.46 3.21
N ILE A 86 0.85 -11.69 3.61
CA ILE A 86 0.99 -11.20 4.99
C ILE A 86 -0.20 -10.33 5.38
N CYS A 87 -0.71 -9.47 4.49
CA CYS A 87 -1.91 -8.67 4.74
C CYS A 87 -3.13 -9.56 5.04
N TYR A 88 -3.33 -10.64 4.27
CA TYR A 88 -4.41 -11.59 4.51
C TYR A 88 -4.24 -12.33 5.85
N ALA A 89 -3.03 -12.82 6.13
CA ALA A 89 -2.72 -13.48 7.40
C ALA A 89 -2.94 -12.56 8.59
N PHE A 90 -2.59 -11.28 8.47
CA PHE A 90 -2.79 -10.27 9.50
C PHE A 90 -4.28 -10.07 9.80
N VAL A 91 -5.12 -9.90 8.78
CA VAL A 91 -6.57 -9.74 8.96
C VAL A 91 -7.18 -11.00 9.56
N PHE A 92 -6.75 -12.18 9.10
CA PHE A 92 -7.19 -13.44 9.68
C PHE A 92 -6.82 -13.56 11.16
N SER A 93 -5.61 -13.15 11.53
CA SER A 93 -5.14 -13.16 12.93
C SER A 93 -5.94 -12.22 13.82
N ILE A 94 -6.26 -11.00 13.35
CA ILE A 94 -7.09 -10.05 14.10
C ILE A 94 -8.47 -10.67 14.39
N ASN A 95 -9.08 -11.31 13.38
CA ASN A 95 -10.40 -11.92 13.50
C ASN A 95 -10.40 -13.12 14.46
N GLN A 96 -9.34 -13.95 14.46
CA GLN A 96 -9.21 -15.11 15.34
C GLN A 96 -8.93 -14.73 16.80
N LEU A 97 -8.22 -13.62 17.03
CA LEU A 97 -7.82 -13.17 18.36
C LEU A 97 -8.86 -12.23 19.02
N GLU A 98 -10.02 -12.03 18.38
CA GLU A 98 -11.07 -11.11 18.85
C GLU A 98 -10.54 -9.70 19.17
N MET A 99 -9.50 -9.26 18.44
CA MET A 99 -8.88 -7.96 18.61
C MET A 99 -9.63 -6.82 17.90
N ASP A 100 -10.84 -7.07 17.45
CA ASP A 100 -11.68 -6.10 16.74
C ASP A 100 -11.98 -4.83 17.55
N GLU A 101 -11.90 -4.92 18.88
CA GLU A 101 -12.10 -3.76 19.77
C GLU A 101 -10.95 -2.74 19.70
N TYR A 102 -9.72 -3.21 19.40
CA TYR A 102 -8.53 -2.35 19.37
C TYR A 102 -8.34 -1.63 18.03
N PHE A 103 -8.94 -2.15 16.97
CA PHE A 103 -8.80 -1.60 15.63
C PHE A 103 -10.10 -0.92 15.15
N PRO A 104 -10.00 0.17 14.37
CA PRO A 104 -11.17 0.75 13.70
C PRO A 104 -11.89 -0.31 12.84
N LYS A 105 -13.20 -0.32 12.87
CA LYS A 105 -14.04 -1.35 12.18
C LYS A 105 -13.71 -1.56 10.69
N THR A 106 -13.19 -0.53 10.02
CA THR A 106 -12.83 -0.58 8.58
C THR A 106 -11.41 -1.07 8.32
N THR A 107 -10.58 -1.29 9.34
CA THR A 107 -9.16 -1.66 9.18
C THR A 107 -9.01 -2.95 8.39
N GLY A 108 -9.79 -3.98 8.72
CA GLY A 108 -9.75 -5.26 8.02
C GLY A 108 -10.03 -5.13 6.52
N MET A 109 -11.05 -4.34 6.14
CA MET A 109 -11.40 -4.11 4.73
C MET A 109 -10.29 -3.38 3.97
N ILE A 110 -9.67 -2.36 4.59
CA ILE A 110 -8.57 -1.60 3.96
C ILE A 110 -7.34 -2.49 3.77
N VAL A 111 -6.98 -3.27 4.77
CA VAL A 111 -5.83 -4.19 4.69
C VAL A 111 -6.07 -5.29 3.66
N LEU A 112 -7.29 -5.85 3.58
CA LEU A 112 -7.66 -6.82 2.54
C LEU A 112 -7.60 -6.20 1.15
N LEU A 113 -8.04 -4.96 0.97
CA LEU A 113 -7.95 -4.26 -0.30
C LEU A 113 -6.50 -4.09 -0.73
N ILE A 114 -5.63 -3.62 0.17
CA ILE A 114 -4.20 -3.46 -0.09
C ILE A 114 -3.57 -4.82 -0.44
N GLY A 115 -3.88 -5.86 0.32
CA GLY A 115 -3.40 -7.21 0.07
C GLY A 115 -3.84 -7.73 -1.30
N SER A 116 -5.10 -7.57 -1.66
CA SER A 116 -5.65 -7.99 -2.96
C SER A 116 -4.99 -7.26 -4.12
N LEU A 117 -4.83 -5.93 -4.03
CA LEU A 117 -4.16 -5.14 -5.06
C LEU A 117 -2.68 -5.53 -5.19
N SER A 118 -2.01 -5.84 -4.09
CA SER A 118 -0.62 -6.31 -4.10
C SER A 118 -0.49 -7.67 -4.79
N ILE A 119 -1.38 -8.61 -4.50
CA ILE A 119 -1.40 -9.93 -5.15
C ILE A 119 -1.67 -9.80 -6.65
N LEU A 120 -2.68 -9.01 -7.04
CA LEU A 120 -2.97 -8.76 -8.45
C LEU A 120 -1.80 -8.12 -9.19
N ASN A 121 -1.13 -7.16 -8.56
CA ASN A 121 0.07 -6.54 -9.12
C ASN A 121 1.21 -7.54 -9.26
N ALA A 122 1.44 -8.39 -8.27
CA ALA A 122 2.46 -9.43 -8.33
C ALA A 122 2.18 -10.44 -9.47
N ILE A 123 0.93 -10.89 -9.62
CA ILE A 123 0.51 -11.78 -10.71
C ILE A 123 0.72 -11.11 -12.06
N TYR A 124 0.33 -9.84 -12.20
CA TYR A 124 0.52 -9.08 -13.42
C TYR A 124 2.00 -8.99 -13.81
N VAL A 125 2.86 -8.61 -12.86
CA VAL A 125 4.31 -8.53 -13.11
C VAL A 125 4.88 -9.89 -13.48
N TRP A 126 4.46 -10.96 -12.82
CA TRP A 126 4.88 -12.32 -13.14
C TRP A 126 4.49 -12.72 -14.57
N LEU A 127 3.25 -12.44 -14.99
CA LEU A 127 2.76 -12.74 -16.34
C LEU A 127 3.55 -11.99 -17.42
N VAL A 128 3.89 -10.72 -17.17
CA VAL A 128 4.57 -9.86 -18.16
C VAL A 128 6.07 -10.14 -18.22
N VAL A 129 6.70 -10.48 -17.10
CA VAL A 129 8.16 -10.63 -17.03
C VAL A 129 8.62 -12.06 -17.27
N ILE A 130 7.90 -13.04 -16.73
CA ILE A 130 8.31 -14.46 -16.74
C ILE A 130 7.31 -15.31 -17.51
N GLY A 131 6.04 -14.92 -17.47
CA GLY A 131 4.93 -15.70 -18.00
C GLY A 131 4.73 -15.57 -19.52
N PRO A 132 3.58 -16.06 -20.00
CA PRO A 132 3.27 -16.15 -21.44
C PRO A 132 3.14 -14.80 -22.14
N LEU A 133 3.08 -13.69 -21.41
CA LEU A 133 3.02 -12.32 -21.95
C LEU A 133 4.41 -11.66 -22.03
N SER A 134 5.50 -12.39 -21.75
CA SER A 134 6.84 -11.81 -21.88
C SER A 134 7.17 -11.58 -23.35
N GLU A 135 7.70 -10.41 -23.70
CA GLU A 135 8.09 -10.05 -25.07
C GLU A 135 9.03 -11.08 -25.74
N LYS A 136 9.80 -11.83 -24.93
CA LYS A 136 10.69 -12.88 -25.43
C LYS A 136 9.92 -14.04 -26.10
N GLN A 137 8.72 -14.37 -25.63
CA GLN A 137 7.93 -15.43 -26.25
C GLN A 137 7.15 -14.96 -27.47
N VAL A 138 6.80 -13.68 -27.52
CA VAL A 138 6.11 -13.11 -28.69
C VAL A 138 7.05 -13.06 -29.90
N LEU A 139 8.34 -12.76 -29.68
CA LEU A 139 9.36 -12.71 -30.74
C LEU A 139 9.79 -14.10 -31.23
N GLU A 140 9.65 -15.15 -30.42
CA GLU A 140 9.95 -16.54 -30.83
C GLU A 140 8.84 -17.20 -31.62
N GLN A 141 7.64 -16.60 -31.68
CA GLN A 141 6.49 -17.10 -32.43
C GLN A 141 6.31 -16.42 -33.82
N GLU A 142 7.11 -15.41 -34.11
CA GLU A 142 7.23 -14.83 -35.45
C GLU A 142 8.43 -15.42 -36.21
#